data_6ac43395feb074030395568f19b44137
#
_entry.id   6ac43395feb074030395568f19b44137
#
_cell.length_a   1.000
_cell.length_b   1.000
_cell.length_c   1.000
_cell.angle_alpha   90.00
_cell.angle_beta   90.00
_cell.angle_gamma   90.00
#
_symmetry.space_group_name_H-M   'P 1'
#
loop_
_entity.id
_entity.type
_entity.pdbx_description
1 polymer ?
#
loop_
_entity_poly.entity_id
_entity_poly.type
_entity_poly.pdbx_seq_one_letter_code
_entity_poly.pdbx_strand_id
1 'polypeptide(L)'
;PEAMKKHGFDDWAMWTGAESSPDEEHEKKSTRRYWNPYIHTREGSKTYQGKYGPDLYADHMIQFMRKNKEQPMCMYFPMAQPHTPVAHTPDEPNAKSVLDRHKAMVRYIDKIVGQLVKEIDDLGIRDRTIVIFTTDNGSAAPPRGVIGRRNGREVVGSKGTELEAGVCTPFIVNCPGLVPAGVESDALTDFSDMLSTFVELGGGQVPDDFVTDGSSIAPLLLGNAKDTERKWIMALGYGSAKLTKDGVRPSKTFSTRVIRDKRFKVWVSNEKKIIRLHDLKSDPWEETNLIGSELAVHQKALDKFQAVVDFLPEKDAHPSYTSRAANPWDRK
;
A
#
# COMPACT_ATOMS: atom_id res chain seq x y z
N PRO A 1 7.32 -18.21 11.83
CA PRO A 1 6.04 -18.91 11.75
C PRO A 1 5.04 -18.42 12.78
N GLU A 2 5.46 -18.32 14.03
CA GLU A 2 4.57 -17.88 15.11
C GLU A 2 4.09 -16.43 15.00
N ALA A 3 4.84 -15.56 14.34
CA ALA A 3 4.46 -14.17 14.17
C ALA A 3 3.12 -14.04 13.42
N MET A 4 2.95 -14.74 12.31
CA MET A 4 1.71 -14.69 11.52
C MET A 4 0.50 -15.17 12.34
N LYS A 5 0.65 -16.27 13.06
CA LYS A 5 -0.39 -16.78 13.96
C LYS A 5 -0.73 -15.79 15.08
N LYS A 6 0.28 -15.12 15.66
CA LYS A 6 0.08 -14.09 16.69
C LYS A 6 -0.64 -12.84 16.15
N HIS A 7 -0.55 -12.59 14.85
CA HIS A 7 -1.30 -11.53 14.15
C HIS A 7 -2.65 -12.00 13.61
N GLY A 8 -3.12 -13.20 14.00
CA GLY A 8 -4.45 -13.69 13.67
C GLY A 8 -4.59 -14.36 12.31
N PHE A 9 -3.49 -14.64 11.60
CA PHE A 9 -3.56 -15.40 10.35
C PHE A 9 -3.62 -16.89 10.60
N ASP A 10 -4.56 -17.58 9.97
CA ASP A 10 -4.74 -19.03 10.04
C ASP A 10 -3.82 -19.78 9.08
N ASP A 11 -3.49 -19.15 7.94
CA ASP A 11 -2.63 -19.71 6.91
C ASP A 11 -1.80 -18.62 6.22
N TRP A 12 -0.65 -18.97 5.66
CA TRP A 12 0.24 -18.05 4.95
C TRP A 12 1.21 -18.76 4.02
N ALA A 13 1.55 -18.06 2.94
CA ALA A 13 2.72 -18.32 2.11
C ALA A 13 3.44 -17.00 1.86
N MET A 14 4.67 -16.85 2.31
CA MET A 14 5.36 -15.57 2.28
C MET A 14 6.82 -15.70 1.89
N TRP A 15 7.33 -14.70 1.20
CA TRP A 15 8.76 -14.52 1.03
C TRP A 15 9.38 -14.06 2.36
N THR A 16 10.48 -14.68 2.76
CA THR A 16 11.13 -14.45 4.06
C THR A 16 12.01 -13.20 4.12
N GLY A 17 12.02 -12.39 3.07
CA GLY A 17 12.81 -11.17 3.04
C GLY A 17 14.30 -11.44 2.80
N ALA A 18 15.13 -11.10 3.77
CA ALA A 18 16.57 -11.23 3.68
C ALA A 18 17.10 -12.64 4.04
N GLU A 19 16.24 -13.53 4.52
CA GLU A 19 16.64 -14.90 4.83
C GLU A 19 16.84 -15.69 3.54
N SER A 20 18.00 -16.32 3.43
CA SER A 20 18.30 -17.29 2.38
C SER A 20 18.11 -18.69 2.92
N SER A 21 17.84 -19.66 2.02
CA SER A 21 17.92 -21.06 2.35
C SER A 21 19.29 -21.37 2.98
N PRO A 22 19.37 -22.13 4.08
CA PRO A 22 20.65 -22.55 4.65
C PRO A 22 21.46 -23.41 3.69
N ASP A 23 20.85 -24.00 2.67
CA ASP A 23 21.46 -24.94 1.73
C ASP A 23 22.07 -24.29 0.49
N GLU A 24 22.04 -22.96 0.39
CA GLU A 24 22.52 -22.25 -0.81
C GLU A 24 23.65 -21.28 -0.54
N GLU A 25 24.74 -21.40 -1.33
CA GLU A 25 25.78 -20.40 -1.46
C GLU A 25 25.19 -19.01 -1.80
N HIS A 26 25.71 -18.01 -1.15
CA HIS A 26 25.22 -16.65 -1.00
C HIS A 26 25.05 -15.85 -2.29
N GLU A 27 24.20 -16.25 -3.23
CA GLU A 27 23.86 -15.41 -4.37
C GLU A 27 22.68 -14.48 -4.08
N LYS A 28 22.96 -13.19 -4.19
CA LYS A 28 22.09 -11.99 -4.26
C LYS A 28 20.65 -12.18 -3.76
N LYS A 29 20.47 -11.98 -2.49
CA LYS A 29 19.25 -12.10 -1.68
C LYS A 29 17.97 -11.47 -2.25
N SER A 30 18.05 -10.51 -3.15
CA SER A 30 16.92 -9.71 -3.64
C SER A 30 16.15 -10.32 -4.81
N THR A 31 16.67 -11.33 -5.51
CA THR A 31 16.03 -11.94 -6.70
C THR A 31 15.18 -13.14 -6.39
N ARG A 32 15.30 -13.72 -5.21
CA ARG A 32 14.65 -14.98 -4.82
C ARG A 32 13.16 -14.88 -4.47
N ARG A 33 12.53 -13.75 -4.64
CA ARG A 33 11.06 -13.62 -4.52
C ARG A 33 10.33 -13.91 -5.81
N TYR A 34 11.01 -13.84 -6.96
CA TYR A 34 10.45 -14.09 -8.28
C TYR A 34 10.79 -15.49 -8.78
N TRP A 35 12.02 -15.73 -9.17
CA TRP A 35 12.46 -17.03 -9.64
C TRP A 35 13.21 -17.79 -8.54
N ASN A 36 12.94 -19.09 -8.43
CA ASN A 36 13.49 -19.95 -7.37
C ASN A 36 13.22 -19.35 -5.96
N PRO A 37 11.96 -18.98 -5.65
CA PRO A 37 11.69 -18.27 -4.40
C PRO A 37 11.88 -19.18 -3.19
N TYR A 38 12.44 -18.62 -2.11
CA TYR A 38 12.42 -19.25 -0.80
C TYR A 38 11.16 -18.79 -0.08
N ILE A 39 10.22 -19.71 0.08
CA ILE A 39 8.88 -19.43 0.62
C ILE A 39 8.72 -20.11 1.98
N HIS A 40 8.21 -19.33 2.91
CA HIS A 40 7.80 -19.77 4.23
C HIS A 40 6.29 -19.96 4.27
N THR A 41 5.87 -21.16 4.65
CA THR A 41 4.48 -21.53 4.85
C THR A 41 4.25 -22.00 6.30
N ARG A 42 3.01 -22.29 6.63
CA ARG A 42 2.67 -22.91 7.91
C ARG A 42 3.38 -24.26 8.16
N GLU A 43 3.69 -24.99 7.08
CA GLU A 43 4.35 -26.29 7.12
C GLU A 43 5.88 -26.21 7.17
N GLY A 44 6.44 -25.01 7.01
CA GLY A 44 7.88 -24.76 6.99
C GLY A 44 8.33 -23.95 5.79
N SER A 45 9.64 -23.89 5.60
CA SER A 45 10.27 -23.07 4.56
C SER A 45 11.03 -23.95 3.58
N LYS A 46 10.92 -23.64 2.28
CA LYS A 46 11.73 -24.32 1.25
C LYS A 46 11.93 -23.44 0.02
N THR A 47 12.97 -23.77 -0.75
CA THR A 47 13.21 -23.20 -2.07
C THR A 47 12.45 -23.97 -3.14
N TYR A 48 11.75 -23.25 -4.01
CA TYR A 48 11.01 -23.84 -5.14
C TYR A 48 11.80 -23.65 -6.44
N GLN A 49 12.71 -24.57 -6.72
CA GLN A 49 13.57 -24.52 -7.91
C GLN A 49 12.76 -24.54 -9.21
N GLY A 50 13.15 -23.68 -10.16
CA GLY A 50 12.50 -23.56 -11.48
C GLY A 50 11.10 -22.95 -11.44
N LYS A 51 10.61 -22.50 -10.29
CA LYS A 51 9.26 -21.93 -10.15
C LYS A 51 9.30 -20.41 -10.05
N TYR A 52 8.19 -19.79 -10.45
CA TYR A 52 7.95 -18.36 -10.33
C TYR A 52 7.13 -18.07 -9.06
N GLY A 53 7.65 -17.25 -8.17
CA GLY A 53 7.04 -16.98 -6.86
C GLY A 53 5.60 -16.48 -6.91
N PRO A 54 5.28 -15.49 -7.77
CA PRO A 54 3.92 -14.99 -7.90
C PRO A 54 2.88 -16.06 -8.22
N ASP A 55 3.22 -17.07 -9.04
CA ASP A 55 2.32 -18.20 -9.33
C ASP A 55 2.06 -19.03 -8.07
N LEU A 56 3.12 -19.32 -7.30
CA LEU A 56 2.98 -20.10 -6.07
C LEU A 56 2.13 -19.40 -5.03
N TYR A 57 2.24 -18.08 -4.92
CA TYR A 57 1.39 -17.31 -4.02
C TYR A 57 -0.07 -17.28 -4.49
N ALA A 58 -0.30 -17.11 -5.80
CA ALA A 58 -1.64 -17.17 -6.37
C ALA A 58 -2.28 -18.56 -6.18
N ASP A 59 -1.52 -19.63 -6.44
CA ASP A 59 -1.97 -21.01 -6.22
C ASP A 59 -2.33 -21.26 -4.74
N HIS A 60 -1.54 -20.72 -3.81
CA HIS A 60 -1.84 -20.81 -2.38
C HIS A 60 -3.16 -20.12 -2.02
N MET A 61 -3.40 -18.92 -2.55
CA MET A 61 -4.65 -18.18 -2.39
C MET A 61 -5.84 -18.98 -2.94
N ILE A 62 -5.71 -19.54 -4.14
CA ILE A 62 -6.74 -20.36 -4.79
C ILE A 62 -7.06 -21.60 -3.95
N GLN A 63 -6.04 -22.32 -3.47
CA GLN A 63 -6.23 -23.49 -2.63
C GLN A 63 -6.94 -23.13 -1.31
N PHE A 64 -6.58 -22.02 -0.71
CA PHE A 64 -7.24 -21.51 0.50
C PHE A 64 -8.72 -21.21 0.24
N MET A 65 -9.06 -20.53 -0.87
CA MET A 65 -10.45 -20.25 -1.25
C MET A 65 -11.25 -21.54 -1.43
N ARG A 66 -10.73 -22.50 -2.17
CA ARG A 66 -11.39 -23.81 -2.40
C ARG A 66 -11.71 -24.53 -1.11
N LYS A 67 -10.77 -24.50 -0.17
CA LYS A 67 -10.92 -25.18 1.13
C LYS A 67 -11.94 -24.51 2.05
N ASN A 68 -12.07 -23.17 1.96
CA ASN A 68 -12.82 -22.38 2.94
C ASN A 68 -14.05 -21.66 2.35
N LYS A 69 -14.47 -21.96 1.12
CA LYS A 69 -15.55 -21.25 0.41
C LYS A 69 -16.89 -21.17 1.15
N GLU A 70 -17.16 -22.09 2.08
CA GLU A 70 -18.38 -22.12 2.90
C GLU A 70 -18.28 -21.26 4.17
N GLN A 71 -17.13 -20.64 4.42
CA GLN A 71 -16.86 -19.84 5.61
C GLN A 71 -16.49 -18.41 5.22
N PRO A 72 -16.70 -17.41 6.10
CA PRO A 72 -16.15 -16.07 5.91
C PRO A 72 -14.62 -16.14 5.82
N MET A 73 -14.06 -15.43 4.84
CA MET A 73 -12.62 -15.36 4.59
C MET A 73 -12.15 -13.91 4.56
N CYS A 74 -11.00 -13.64 5.17
CA CYS A 74 -10.24 -12.41 4.98
C CYS A 74 -8.87 -12.75 4.41
N MET A 75 -8.60 -12.31 3.19
CA MET A 75 -7.40 -12.67 2.45
C MET A 75 -6.59 -11.42 2.12
N TYR A 76 -5.31 -11.44 2.47
CA TYR A 76 -4.37 -10.35 2.19
C TYR A 76 -3.26 -10.85 1.28
N PHE A 77 -3.18 -10.29 0.08
CA PHE A 77 -2.19 -10.67 -0.92
C PHE A 77 -1.24 -9.50 -1.25
N PRO A 78 -0.20 -9.25 -0.44
CA PRO A 78 0.81 -8.22 -0.74
C PRO A 78 1.74 -8.74 -1.85
N MET A 79 1.35 -8.52 -3.10
CA MET A 79 2.08 -8.98 -4.28
C MET A 79 3.48 -8.38 -4.32
N ALA A 80 4.50 -9.21 -4.57
CA ALA A 80 5.88 -8.73 -4.70
C ALA A 80 6.10 -7.87 -5.96
N GLN A 81 5.29 -8.06 -6.99
CA GLN A 81 5.35 -7.33 -8.25
C GLN A 81 4.74 -5.94 -8.13
N PRO A 82 5.25 -4.93 -8.86
CA PRO A 82 6.43 -4.94 -9.73
C PRO A 82 7.70 -4.42 -9.03
N HIS A 83 7.91 -4.72 -7.76
CA HIS A 83 9.04 -4.20 -6.97
C HIS A 83 10.41 -4.62 -7.55
N THR A 84 11.38 -3.73 -7.48
CA THR A 84 12.76 -3.98 -7.93
C THR A 84 13.50 -5.01 -7.05
N PRO A 85 14.48 -5.74 -7.62
CA PRO A 85 14.88 -5.75 -9.01
C PRO A 85 13.80 -6.42 -9.89
N VAL A 86 13.43 -5.76 -11.00
CA VAL A 86 12.43 -6.32 -11.91
C VAL A 86 12.98 -7.53 -12.64
N ALA A 87 12.16 -8.58 -12.76
CA ALA A 87 12.49 -9.82 -13.43
C ALA A 87 11.63 -10.02 -14.70
N HIS A 88 12.07 -10.88 -15.61
CA HIS A 88 11.20 -11.40 -16.65
C HIS A 88 10.12 -12.28 -16.02
N THR A 89 9.00 -12.42 -16.71
CA THR A 89 7.89 -13.27 -16.28
C THR A 89 7.88 -14.56 -17.10
N PRO A 90 7.14 -15.61 -16.68
CA PRO A 90 6.96 -16.81 -17.48
C PRO A 90 6.39 -16.55 -18.89
N ASP A 91 5.48 -15.57 -19.02
CA ASP A 91 4.85 -15.22 -20.29
C ASP A 91 5.76 -14.37 -21.19
N GLU A 92 6.73 -13.67 -20.60
CA GLU A 92 7.65 -12.79 -21.32
C GLU A 92 9.11 -13.05 -20.91
N PRO A 93 9.66 -14.26 -21.21
CA PRO A 93 11.01 -14.65 -20.79
C PRO A 93 12.12 -13.83 -21.46
N ASN A 94 11.82 -13.19 -22.58
CA ASN A 94 12.77 -12.40 -23.38
C ASN A 94 12.81 -10.91 -23.00
N ALA A 95 12.04 -10.47 -21.99
CA ALA A 95 12.07 -9.08 -21.52
C ALA A 95 13.47 -8.75 -20.94
N LYS A 96 14.21 -7.84 -21.57
CA LYS A 96 15.63 -7.55 -21.23
C LYS A 96 15.80 -6.23 -20.50
N SER A 97 15.17 -5.17 -20.99
CA SER A 97 15.31 -3.84 -20.35
C SER A 97 14.51 -3.75 -19.03
N VAL A 98 14.88 -2.81 -18.16
CA VAL A 98 14.10 -2.52 -16.94
C VAL A 98 12.65 -2.20 -17.28
N LEU A 99 12.43 -1.39 -18.33
CA LEU A 99 11.08 -1.01 -18.77
C LEU A 99 10.28 -2.21 -19.28
N ASP A 100 10.88 -3.09 -20.09
CA ASP A 100 10.18 -4.27 -20.62
C ASP A 100 9.81 -5.23 -19.51
N ARG A 101 10.74 -5.49 -18.57
CA ARG A 101 10.47 -6.33 -17.40
C ARG A 101 9.38 -5.73 -16.51
N HIS A 102 9.41 -4.41 -16.29
CA HIS A 102 8.37 -3.73 -15.51
C HIS A 102 7.00 -3.90 -16.18
N LYS A 103 6.90 -3.65 -17.49
CA LYS A 103 5.67 -3.85 -18.28
C LYS A 103 5.19 -5.29 -18.21
N ALA A 104 6.11 -6.25 -18.37
CA ALA A 104 5.80 -7.68 -18.26
C ALA A 104 5.23 -8.03 -16.89
N MET A 105 5.83 -7.52 -15.82
CA MET A 105 5.34 -7.73 -14.46
C MET A 105 3.95 -7.12 -14.22
N VAL A 106 3.68 -5.93 -14.75
CA VAL A 106 2.35 -5.30 -14.62
C VAL A 106 1.29 -6.12 -15.35
N ARG A 107 1.56 -6.60 -16.57
CA ARG A 107 0.65 -7.51 -17.27
C ARG A 107 0.45 -8.83 -16.51
N TYR A 108 1.50 -9.30 -15.85
CA TYR A 108 1.42 -10.53 -15.05
C TYR A 108 0.60 -10.35 -13.76
N ILE A 109 0.65 -9.17 -13.14
CA ILE A 109 -0.27 -8.81 -12.04
C ILE A 109 -1.71 -8.91 -12.50
N ASP A 110 -2.04 -8.31 -13.65
CA ASP A 110 -3.37 -8.35 -14.23
C ASP A 110 -3.84 -9.79 -14.50
N LYS A 111 -2.97 -10.62 -15.07
CA LYS A 111 -3.23 -12.06 -15.25
C LYS A 111 -3.55 -12.77 -13.91
N ILE A 112 -2.75 -12.54 -12.87
CA ILE A 112 -2.97 -13.14 -11.54
C ILE A 112 -4.30 -12.67 -10.96
N VAL A 113 -4.59 -11.39 -11.03
CA VAL A 113 -5.89 -10.85 -10.56
C VAL A 113 -7.04 -11.51 -11.33
N GLY A 114 -6.90 -11.65 -12.66
CA GLY A 114 -7.88 -12.36 -13.47
C GLY A 114 -8.08 -13.82 -13.06
N GLN A 115 -7.00 -14.55 -12.72
CA GLN A 115 -7.07 -15.91 -12.22
C GLN A 115 -7.82 -15.99 -10.87
N LEU A 116 -7.53 -15.08 -9.95
CA LEU A 116 -8.20 -15.04 -8.65
C LEU A 116 -9.69 -14.71 -8.79
N VAL A 117 -10.03 -13.72 -9.61
CA VAL A 117 -11.44 -13.37 -9.88
C VAL A 117 -12.18 -14.53 -10.53
N LYS A 118 -11.56 -15.18 -11.54
CA LYS A 118 -12.14 -16.37 -12.16
C LYS A 118 -12.38 -17.50 -11.16
N GLU A 119 -11.46 -17.73 -10.23
CA GLU A 119 -11.65 -18.74 -9.19
C GLU A 119 -12.85 -18.40 -8.27
N ILE A 120 -13.00 -17.13 -7.90
CA ILE A 120 -14.14 -16.65 -7.11
C ILE A 120 -15.46 -16.89 -7.88
N ASP A 121 -15.48 -16.68 -9.20
CA ASP A 121 -16.62 -16.98 -10.07
C ASP A 121 -16.90 -18.49 -10.12
N ASP A 122 -15.89 -19.32 -10.38
CA ASP A 122 -16.00 -20.79 -10.48
C ASP A 122 -16.48 -21.43 -9.16
N LEU A 123 -16.14 -20.82 -8.03
CA LEU A 123 -16.59 -21.25 -6.69
C LEU A 123 -18.02 -20.78 -6.34
N GLY A 124 -18.64 -19.92 -7.16
CA GLY A 124 -19.98 -19.39 -6.92
C GLY A 124 -20.07 -18.44 -5.71
N ILE A 125 -18.97 -17.76 -5.38
CA ILE A 125 -18.92 -16.81 -4.25
C ILE A 125 -18.74 -15.36 -4.68
N ARG A 126 -18.89 -15.06 -5.98
CA ARG A 126 -18.62 -13.76 -6.58
C ARG A 126 -19.46 -12.62 -5.99
N ASP A 127 -20.75 -12.86 -5.78
CA ASP A 127 -21.70 -11.85 -5.32
C ASP A 127 -21.56 -11.49 -3.82
N ARG A 128 -20.73 -12.25 -3.10
CA ARG A 128 -20.48 -12.05 -1.66
C ARG A 128 -19.00 -11.89 -1.32
N THR A 129 -18.14 -11.71 -2.34
CA THR A 129 -16.71 -11.50 -2.17
C THR A 129 -16.31 -10.11 -2.64
N ILE A 130 -15.92 -9.24 -1.71
CA ILE A 130 -15.39 -7.92 -2.01
C ILE A 130 -13.91 -8.07 -2.37
N VAL A 131 -13.57 -7.74 -3.60
CA VAL A 131 -12.20 -7.71 -4.10
C VAL A 131 -11.72 -6.26 -4.09
N ILE A 132 -10.65 -5.98 -3.36
CA ILE A 132 -10.01 -4.67 -3.32
C ILE A 132 -8.63 -4.77 -3.95
N PHE A 133 -8.38 -3.95 -4.97
CA PHE A 133 -7.07 -3.81 -5.60
C PHE A 133 -6.50 -2.42 -5.32
N THR A 134 -5.27 -2.39 -4.82
CA THR A 134 -4.53 -1.14 -4.56
C THR A 134 -3.02 -1.39 -4.66
N THR A 135 -2.23 -0.34 -4.50
CA THR A 135 -0.76 -0.43 -4.33
C THR A 135 -0.34 0.29 -3.05
N ASP A 136 0.81 -0.06 -2.49
CA ASP A 136 1.35 0.53 -1.26
C ASP A 136 1.86 1.96 -1.45
N ASN A 137 2.34 2.27 -2.65
CA ASN A 137 2.88 3.58 -3.03
C ASN A 137 2.95 3.71 -4.55
N GLY A 138 3.31 4.90 -5.03
CA GLY A 138 3.60 5.14 -6.42
C GLY A 138 4.90 4.47 -6.91
N SER A 139 5.15 4.51 -8.21
CA SER A 139 6.32 3.90 -8.84
C SER A 139 7.62 4.59 -8.44
N ALA A 140 8.73 3.83 -8.43
CA ALA A 140 10.06 4.39 -8.25
C ALA A 140 10.52 5.18 -9.50
N ALA A 141 11.39 6.18 -9.30
CA ALA A 141 12.08 6.87 -10.38
C ALA A 141 13.20 6.01 -10.99
N PRO A 142 13.59 6.27 -12.28
CA PRO A 142 14.80 5.70 -12.85
C PRO A 142 16.04 5.99 -11.99
N PRO A 143 17.06 5.10 -11.97
CA PRO A 143 17.19 3.87 -12.78
C PRO A 143 16.47 2.63 -12.22
N ARG A 144 15.86 2.74 -11.04
CA ARG A 144 15.20 1.59 -10.38
C ARG A 144 13.75 1.40 -10.81
N GLY A 145 13.13 2.43 -11.36
CA GLY A 145 11.77 2.46 -11.82
C GLY A 145 11.65 2.89 -13.27
N VAL A 146 10.52 3.44 -13.62
CA VAL A 146 10.15 3.74 -15.01
C VAL A 146 9.59 5.15 -15.15
N ILE A 147 9.62 5.65 -16.38
CA ILE A 147 8.84 6.82 -16.81
C ILE A 147 7.61 6.28 -17.52
N GLY A 148 6.45 6.63 -17.01
CA GLY A 148 5.15 6.31 -17.61
C GLY A 148 4.56 7.49 -18.38
N ARG A 149 3.33 7.30 -18.89
CA ARG A 149 2.52 8.38 -19.46
C ARG A 149 1.12 8.37 -18.86
N ARG A 150 0.61 9.53 -18.50
CA ARG A 150 -0.75 9.73 -18.03
C ARG A 150 -1.32 10.96 -18.70
N ASN A 151 -2.48 10.84 -19.33
CA ASN A 151 -3.15 11.95 -20.05
C ASN A 151 -2.22 12.66 -21.06
N GLY A 152 -1.43 11.87 -21.83
CA GLY A 152 -0.52 12.40 -22.84
C GLY A 152 0.81 12.97 -22.35
N ARG A 153 0.99 13.10 -21.02
CA ARG A 153 2.20 13.65 -20.39
C ARG A 153 3.06 12.56 -19.78
N GLU A 154 4.38 12.75 -19.79
CA GLU A 154 5.31 11.89 -19.07
C GLU A 154 5.18 12.06 -17.56
N VAL A 155 5.18 10.94 -16.84
CA VAL A 155 5.16 10.87 -15.39
C VAL A 155 6.38 10.11 -14.91
N VAL A 156 7.23 10.79 -14.18
CA VAL A 156 8.36 10.17 -13.50
C VAL A 156 7.86 9.60 -12.16
N GLY A 157 8.22 8.37 -11.85
CA GLY A 157 7.92 7.77 -10.56
C GLY A 157 8.52 8.60 -9.41
N SER A 158 7.80 8.70 -8.31
CA SER A 158 8.16 9.54 -7.16
C SER A 158 8.07 8.81 -5.82
N LYS A 159 8.20 7.48 -5.84
CA LYS A 159 8.26 6.67 -4.61
C LYS A 159 9.28 7.24 -3.62
N GLY A 160 8.86 7.41 -2.37
CA GLY A 160 9.69 7.98 -1.30
C GLY A 160 9.63 9.51 -1.24
N THR A 161 8.75 10.14 -2.00
CA THR A 161 8.43 11.56 -1.90
C THR A 161 6.94 11.76 -1.59
N GLU A 162 6.58 12.97 -1.17
CA GLU A 162 5.22 13.35 -0.84
C GLU A 162 4.42 13.89 -2.05
N LEU A 163 5.00 13.84 -3.28
CA LEU A 163 4.28 14.17 -4.51
C LEU A 163 3.13 13.19 -4.78
N GLU A 164 2.07 13.63 -5.46
CA GLU A 164 0.95 12.76 -5.84
C GLU A 164 1.43 11.47 -6.55
N ALA A 165 2.42 11.57 -7.42
CA ALA A 165 3.00 10.39 -8.08
C ALA A 165 3.74 9.42 -7.11
N GLY A 166 3.99 9.84 -5.88
CA GLY A 166 4.58 9.01 -4.82
C GLY A 166 3.56 8.43 -3.84
N VAL A 167 2.49 9.17 -3.54
CA VAL A 167 1.54 8.84 -2.47
C VAL A 167 0.12 8.52 -2.94
N CYS A 168 -0.28 8.94 -4.15
CA CYS A 168 -1.58 8.62 -4.72
C CYS A 168 -1.52 7.26 -5.42
N THR A 169 -2.36 6.32 -5.00
CA THR A 169 -2.42 4.94 -5.49
C THR A 169 -3.78 4.63 -6.10
N PRO A 170 -3.89 3.67 -7.04
CA PRO A 170 -5.18 3.18 -7.47
C PRO A 170 -5.90 2.53 -6.28
N PHE A 171 -7.23 2.71 -6.23
CA PHE A 171 -8.09 2.01 -5.28
C PHE A 171 -9.35 1.56 -6.01
N ILE A 172 -9.47 0.27 -6.25
CA ILE A 172 -10.55 -0.34 -7.04
C ILE A 172 -11.24 -1.38 -6.17
N VAL A 173 -12.56 -1.29 -6.10
CA VAL A 173 -13.38 -2.23 -5.31
C VAL A 173 -14.41 -2.86 -6.22
N ASN A 174 -14.57 -4.16 -6.12
CA ASN A 174 -15.53 -4.90 -6.91
C ASN A 174 -16.18 -6.04 -6.12
N CYS A 175 -17.51 -6.07 -6.16
CA CYS A 175 -18.36 -7.18 -5.70
C CYS A 175 -19.75 -6.99 -6.32
N PRO A 176 -20.13 -7.74 -7.36
CA PRO A 176 -21.39 -7.50 -8.07
C PRO A 176 -22.66 -7.51 -7.18
N GLY A 177 -22.65 -8.31 -6.11
CA GLY A 177 -23.79 -8.40 -5.20
C GLY A 177 -23.86 -7.31 -4.14
N LEU A 178 -22.78 -6.57 -3.88
CA LEU A 178 -22.69 -5.65 -2.74
C LEU A 178 -22.22 -4.24 -3.11
N VAL A 179 -21.36 -4.11 -4.12
CA VAL A 179 -20.72 -2.85 -4.50
C VAL A 179 -21.31 -2.33 -5.79
N PRO A 180 -21.83 -1.09 -5.83
CA PRO A 180 -22.39 -0.50 -7.04
C PRO A 180 -21.37 -0.47 -8.19
N ALA A 181 -21.80 -0.91 -9.39
CA ALA A 181 -20.94 -0.94 -10.56
C ALA A 181 -20.81 0.44 -11.21
N GLY A 182 -19.64 0.74 -11.79
CA GLY A 182 -19.39 1.94 -12.60
C GLY A 182 -19.38 3.24 -11.81
N VAL A 183 -19.24 3.20 -10.48
CA VAL A 183 -19.17 4.40 -9.65
C VAL A 183 -17.71 4.87 -9.54
N GLU A 184 -17.49 6.15 -9.82
CA GLU A 184 -16.26 6.86 -9.51
C GLU A 184 -16.51 7.81 -8.34
N SER A 185 -15.57 7.90 -7.39
CA SER A 185 -15.66 8.75 -6.21
C SER A 185 -14.39 9.57 -6.04
N ASP A 186 -14.55 10.84 -5.67
CA ASP A 186 -13.47 11.74 -5.24
C ASP A 186 -13.37 11.83 -3.71
N ALA A 187 -14.06 10.95 -2.98
CA ALA A 187 -14.02 10.89 -1.53
C ALA A 187 -12.57 10.70 -1.02
N LEU A 188 -12.22 11.44 0.01
CA LEU A 188 -10.90 11.31 0.63
C LEU A 188 -10.83 10.03 1.45
N THR A 189 -9.85 9.18 1.13
CA THR A 189 -9.57 7.94 1.83
C THR A 189 -8.07 7.72 1.95
N ASP A 190 -7.63 7.02 2.96
CA ASP A 190 -6.25 6.54 3.09
C ASP A 190 -6.17 5.18 3.78
N PHE A 191 -4.97 4.62 3.89
CA PHE A 191 -4.81 3.28 4.47
C PHE A 191 -5.13 3.18 5.97
N SER A 192 -5.19 4.28 6.70
CA SER A 192 -5.64 4.28 8.10
C SER A 192 -7.12 3.88 8.22
N ASP A 193 -7.91 4.05 7.16
CA ASP A 193 -9.33 3.70 7.11
C ASP A 193 -9.56 2.18 7.00
N MET A 194 -8.55 1.42 6.53
CA MET A 194 -8.74 0.00 6.16
C MET A 194 -9.04 -0.89 7.36
N LEU A 195 -8.44 -0.64 8.51
CA LEU A 195 -8.73 -1.44 9.71
C LEU A 195 -10.21 -1.35 10.09
N SER A 196 -10.71 -0.13 10.27
CA SER A 196 -12.12 0.11 10.64
C SER A 196 -13.08 -0.43 9.57
N THR A 197 -12.71 -0.27 8.29
CA THR A 197 -13.48 -0.78 7.16
C THR A 197 -13.58 -2.30 7.16
N PHE A 198 -12.47 -3.01 7.36
CA PHE A 198 -12.49 -4.48 7.37
C PHE A 198 -13.21 -5.04 8.61
N VAL A 199 -13.09 -4.37 9.75
CA VAL A 199 -13.84 -4.74 10.96
C VAL A 199 -15.34 -4.61 10.71
N GLU A 200 -15.82 -3.49 10.15
CA GLU A 200 -17.24 -3.27 9.84
C GLU A 200 -17.76 -4.25 8.78
N LEU A 201 -17.01 -4.44 7.67
CA LEU A 201 -17.36 -5.40 6.62
C LEU A 201 -17.42 -6.85 7.15
N GLY A 202 -16.63 -7.17 8.16
CA GLY A 202 -16.64 -8.44 8.87
C GLY A 202 -17.74 -8.57 9.93
N GLY A 203 -18.60 -7.56 10.10
CA GLY A 203 -19.66 -7.53 11.11
C GLY A 203 -19.19 -7.26 12.54
N GLY A 204 -17.95 -6.78 12.70
CA GLY A 204 -17.37 -6.41 13.99
C GLY A 204 -17.51 -4.92 14.30
N GLN A 205 -16.97 -4.53 15.44
CA GLN A 205 -16.83 -3.14 15.87
C GLN A 205 -15.43 -2.90 16.40
N VAL A 206 -14.84 -1.75 16.06
CA VAL A 206 -13.58 -1.32 16.65
C VAL A 206 -13.85 -0.95 18.11
N PRO A 207 -13.07 -1.46 19.09
CA PRO A 207 -13.25 -1.09 20.48
C PRO A 207 -13.13 0.42 20.70
N ASP A 208 -13.95 1.00 21.58
CA ASP A 208 -13.98 2.44 21.85
C ASP A 208 -12.67 3.00 22.41
N ASP A 209 -11.88 2.16 23.07
CA ASP A 209 -10.56 2.51 23.63
C ASP A 209 -9.40 2.28 22.62
N PHE A 210 -9.70 1.80 21.42
CA PHE A 210 -8.70 1.60 20.37
C PHE A 210 -8.45 2.91 19.61
N VAL A 211 -7.25 3.45 19.76
CA VAL A 211 -6.85 4.67 19.04
C VAL A 211 -6.56 4.36 17.58
N THR A 212 -7.32 4.98 16.67
CA THR A 212 -7.10 4.89 15.22
C THR A 212 -7.24 6.27 14.59
N ASP A 213 -6.43 6.55 13.56
CA ASP A 213 -6.53 7.77 12.75
C ASP A 213 -7.54 7.61 11.60
N GLY A 214 -8.05 6.40 11.39
CA GLY A 214 -8.95 6.05 10.30
C GLY A 214 -10.40 5.89 10.72
N SER A 215 -11.29 6.06 9.76
CA SER A 215 -12.72 5.80 9.89
C SER A 215 -13.16 4.80 8.81
N SER A 216 -14.18 4.00 9.11
CA SER A 216 -14.68 3.05 8.12
C SER A 216 -15.24 3.76 6.88
N ILE A 217 -14.85 3.27 5.73
CA ILE A 217 -15.41 3.65 4.41
C ILE A 217 -16.35 2.57 3.87
N ALA A 218 -16.73 1.59 4.66
CA ALA A 218 -17.68 0.55 4.24
C ALA A 218 -19.00 1.14 3.69
N PRO A 219 -19.63 2.16 4.30
CA PRO A 219 -20.82 2.79 3.72
C PRO A 219 -20.59 3.37 2.32
N LEU A 220 -19.41 3.94 2.05
CA LEU A 220 -19.05 4.43 0.70
C LEU A 220 -18.92 3.26 -0.27
N LEU A 221 -18.20 2.20 0.10
CA LEU A 221 -17.97 1.03 -0.74
C LEU A 221 -19.27 0.30 -1.10
N LEU A 222 -20.20 0.21 -0.16
CA LEU A 222 -21.51 -0.45 -0.34
C LEU A 222 -22.57 0.47 -0.98
N GLY A 223 -22.21 1.70 -1.37
CA GLY A 223 -23.14 2.65 -1.98
C GLY A 223 -24.15 3.30 -1.03
N ASN A 224 -24.00 3.11 0.29
CA ASN A 224 -24.86 3.70 1.32
C ASN A 224 -24.46 5.15 1.65
N ALA A 225 -23.28 5.59 1.25
CA ALA A 225 -22.82 6.97 1.35
C ALA A 225 -22.20 7.41 0.00
N LYS A 226 -22.23 8.71 -0.26
CA LYS A 226 -21.61 9.31 -1.47
C LYS A 226 -20.22 9.90 -1.18
N ASP A 227 -19.88 10.13 0.07
CA ASP A 227 -18.64 10.75 0.51
C ASP A 227 -18.26 10.21 1.88
N THR A 228 -17.04 10.48 2.31
CA THR A 228 -16.53 10.21 3.65
C THR A 228 -16.64 11.48 4.52
N GLU A 229 -16.53 11.32 5.82
CA GLU A 229 -16.48 12.46 6.74
C GLU A 229 -15.15 13.22 6.71
N ARG A 230 -14.13 12.64 6.08
CA ARG A 230 -12.79 13.23 5.99
C ARG A 230 -12.81 14.57 5.25
N LYS A 231 -12.21 15.58 5.87
CA LYS A 231 -12.04 16.91 5.27
C LYS A 231 -10.63 17.11 4.71
N TRP A 232 -9.71 16.25 5.11
CA TRP A 232 -8.32 16.19 4.66
C TRP A 232 -7.71 14.82 4.93
N ILE A 233 -6.65 14.52 4.20
CA ILE A 233 -5.78 13.37 4.42
C ILE A 233 -4.33 13.82 4.51
N MET A 234 -3.46 13.00 5.09
CA MET A 234 -2.07 13.33 5.34
C MET A 234 -1.14 12.19 4.93
N ALA A 235 0.01 12.54 4.38
CA ALA A 235 1.12 11.62 4.22
C ALA A 235 2.37 12.19 4.89
N LEU A 236 3.04 11.36 5.68
CA LEU A 236 4.29 11.73 6.34
C LEU A 236 5.45 11.68 5.35
N GLY A 237 6.34 12.66 5.45
CA GLY A 237 7.58 12.66 4.70
C GLY A 237 8.54 11.57 5.17
N TYR A 238 9.52 11.27 4.32
CA TYR A 238 10.53 10.28 4.62
C TYR A 238 11.34 10.71 5.86
N GLY A 239 11.17 9.97 6.93
CA GLY A 239 11.97 10.09 8.14
C GLY A 239 12.59 8.74 8.48
N SER A 240 13.92 8.63 8.43
CA SER A 240 14.58 7.41 8.86
C SER A 240 14.40 7.24 10.37
N ALA A 241 13.75 6.16 10.77
CA ALA A 241 13.77 5.73 12.16
C ALA A 241 15.13 5.08 12.44
N LYS A 242 15.69 5.33 13.63
CA LYS A 242 16.91 4.66 14.11
C LYS A 242 16.50 3.59 15.11
N LEU A 243 16.94 2.37 14.89
CA LEU A 243 16.87 1.32 15.89
C LEU A 243 17.95 1.59 16.95
N THR A 244 17.52 1.71 18.20
CA THR A 244 18.41 1.88 19.36
C THR A 244 18.17 0.73 20.33
N LYS A 245 19.05 0.60 21.34
CA LYS A 245 18.85 -0.36 22.44
C LYS A 245 17.53 -0.17 23.18
N ASP A 246 16.97 1.05 23.16
CA ASP A 246 15.72 1.41 23.82
C ASP A 246 14.51 1.38 22.88
N GLY A 247 14.68 0.87 21.65
CA GLY A 247 13.64 0.76 20.62
C GLY A 247 13.84 1.70 19.43
N VAL A 248 12.78 1.83 18.64
CA VAL A 248 12.78 2.69 17.44
C VAL A 248 12.65 4.15 17.87
N ARG A 249 13.57 5.00 17.39
CA ARG A 249 13.54 6.44 17.60
C ARG A 249 13.41 7.14 16.24
N PRO A 250 12.44 8.05 16.07
CA PRO A 250 12.38 8.87 14.86
C PRO A 250 13.58 9.81 14.80
N SER A 251 14.00 10.15 13.58
CA SER A 251 15.12 11.08 13.39
C SER A 251 14.75 12.53 13.69
N LYS A 252 13.48 12.87 13.73
CA LYS A 252 12.94 14.21 13.98
C LYS A 252 11.77 14.16 14.97
N THR A 253 11.60 15.22 15.71
CA THR A 253 10.50 15.37 16.68
C THR A 253 9.15 15.52 15.98
N PHE A 254 9.11 16.24 14.85
CA PHE A 254 7.97 16.40 13.98
C PHE A 254 8.44 16.17 12.53
N SER A 255 7.88 15.18 11.85
CA SER A 255 8.25 14.86 10.48
C SER A 255 7.61 15.83 9.51
N THR A 256 8.33 16.17 8.41
CA THR A 256 7.71 16.84 7.28
C THR A 256 6.50 16.04 6.82
N ARG A 257 5.50 16.71 6.28
CA ARG A 257 4.29 16.05 5.79
C ARG A 257 3.59 16.86 4.73
N VAL A 258 2.73 16.21 4.00
CA VAL A 258 1.74 16.86 3.15
C VAL A 258 0.36 16.65 3.73
N ILE A 259 -0.48 17.66 3.60
CA ILE A 259 -1.90 17.61 3.93
C ILE A 259 -2.67 18.05 2.70
N ARG A 260 -3.68 17.30 2.32
CA ARG A 260 -4.52 17.67 1.18
C ARG A 260 -6.00 17.50 1.48
N ASP A 261 -6.80 18.31 0.81
CA ASP A 261 -8.23 18.06 0.61
C ASP A 261 -8.49 17.57 -0.84
N LYS A 262 -9.74 17.62 -1.30
CA LYS A 262 -10.09 17.23 -2.68
C LYS A 262 -9.45 18.10 -3.76
N ARG A 263 -9.00 19.32 -3.44
CA ARG A 263 -8.48 20.29 -4.41
C ARG A 263 -7.09 20.77 -4.10
N PHE A 264 -6.82 21.16 -2.86
CA PHE A 264 -5.56 21.79 -2.49
C PHE A 264 -4.67 20.86 -1.69
N LYS A 265 -3.35 21.06 -1.80
CA LYS A 265 -2.34 20.32 -1.07
C LYS A 265 -1.27 21.27 -0.55
N VAL A 266 -0.89 21.11 0.70
CA VAL A 266 0.17 21.85 1.35
C VAL A 266 1.31 20.95 1.79
N TRP A 267 2.53 21.50 1.78
CA TRP A 267 3.71 20.92 2.42
C TRP A 267 3.96 21.61 3.75
N VAL A 268 4.16 20.83 4.79
CA VAL A 268 4.43 21.31 6.14
C VAL A 268 5.84 20.88 6.53
N SER A 269 6.67 21.86 6.92
CA SER A 269 8.04 21.63 7.37
C SER A 269 8.09 21.00 8.76
N ASN A 270 9.28 20.58 9.18
CA ASN A 270 9.50 20.07 10.54
C ASN A 270 9.43 21.14 11.63
N GLU A 271 9.31 22.42 11.26
CA GLU A 271 8.99 23.54 12.16
C GLU A 271 7.48 23.89 12.18
N LYS A 272 6.62 22.99 11.69
CA LYS A 272 5.15 23.19 11.58
C LYS A 272 4.77 24.42 10.75
N LYS A 273 5.54 24.73 9.69
CA LYS A 273 5.23 25.83 8.78
C LYS A 273 4.76 25.31 7.42
N ILE A 274 3.70 25.88 6.88
CA ILE A 274 3.30 25.64 5.50
C ILE A 274 4.32 26.32 4.60
N ILE A 275 4.98 25.54 3.73
CA ILE A 275 6.06 25.99 2.83
C ILE A 275 5.71 25.90 1.36
N ARG A 276 4.65 25.19 1.00
CA ARG A 276 4.10 25.12 -0.36
C ARG A 276 2.59 24.95 -0.31
N LEU A 277 1.93 25.48 -1.36
CA LEU A 277 0.52 25.27 -1.68
C LEU A 277 0.39 24.94 -3.16
N HIS A 278 -0.36 23.90 -3.50
CA HIS A 278 -0.70 23.53 -4.87
C HIS A 278 -2.22 23.37 -5.02
N ASP A 279 -2.77 23.80 -6.17
CA ASP A 279 -4.14 23.52 -6.59
C ASP A 279 -4.14 22.31 -7.53
N LEU A 280 -4.39 21.12 -7.00
CA LEU A 280 -4.34 19.86 -7.74
C LEU A 280 -5.36 19.79 -8.89
N LYS A 281 -6.39 20.63 -8.89
CA LYS A 281 -7.38 20.69 -9.95
C LYS A 281 -6.79 21.33 -11.22
N SER A 282 -6.03 22.40 -11.08
CA SER A 282 -5.38 23.12 -12.20
C SER A 282 -3.94 22.65 -12.44
N ASP A 283 -3.27 22.16 -11.41
CA ASP A 283 -1.89 21.69 -11.41
C ASP A 283 -1.76 20.32 -10.72
N PRO A 284 -2.26 19.24 -11.33
CA PRO A 284 -2.18 17.90 -10.76
C PRO A 284 -0.74 17.33 -10.70
N TRP A 285 0.22 18.08 -11.24
CA TRP A 285 1.64 17.71 -11.29
C TRP A 285 2.49 18.45 -10.26
N GLU A 286 1.88 19.38 -9.51
CA GLU A 286 2.52 20.10 -8.41
C GLU A 286 3.75 20.91 -8.83
N GLU A 287 3.66 21.55 -10.02
CA GLU A 287 4.76 22.33 -10.61
C GLU A 287 4.78 23.76 -10.10
N THR A 288 3.60 24.31 -9.76
CA THR A 288 3.42 25.72 -9.38
C THR A 288 3.16 25.85 -7.89
N ASN A 289 4.14 26.40 -7.16
CA ASN A 289 3.94 26.73 -5.75
C ASN A 289 3.17 28.06 -5.62
N LEU A 290 2.00 28.00 -5.01
CA LEU A 290 1.09 29.14 -4.82
C LEU A 290 1.24 29.84 -3.47
N ILE A 291 2.27 29.50 -2.66
CA ILE A 291 2.56 30.23 -1.44
C ILE A 291 2.85 31.69 -1.77
N GLY A 292 2.25 32.64 -1.04
CA GLY A 292 2.35 34.06 -1.36
C GLY A 292 1.36 34.58 -2.42
N SER A 293 0.51 33.71 -2.99
CA SER A 293 -0.56 34.16 -3.89
C SER A 293 -1.61 34.99 -3.11
N GLU A 294 -1.99 36.13 -3.66
CA GLU A 294 -3.00 37.05 -3.09
C GLU A 294 -4.44 36.68 -3.45
N LEU A 295 -4.64 35.65 -4.27
CA LEU A 295 -5.98 35.21 -4.66
C LEU A 295 -6.76 34.71 -3.45
N ALA A 296 -7.97 35.23 -3.24
CA ALA A 296 -8.81 34.90 -2.07
C ALA A 296 -9.05 33.39 -1.88
N VAL A 297 -9.15 32.64 -3.00
CA VAL A 297 -9.34 31.18 -2.94
C VAL A 297 -8.10 30.47 -2.38
N HIS A 298 -6.89 30.96 -2.68
CA HIS A 298 -5.64 30.41 -2.17
C HIS A 298 -5.42 30.80 -0.70
N GLN A 299 -5.72 32.03 -0.33
CA GLN A 299 -5.67 32.49 1.05
C GLN A 299 -6.62 31.68 1.93
N LYS A 300 -7.86 31.47 1.50
CA LYS A 300 -8.84 30.62 2.20
C LYS A 300 -8.35 29.18 2.36
N ALA A 301 -7.66 28.64 1.36
CA ALA A 301 -7.06 27.30 1.45
C ALA A 301 -5.93 27.28 2.50
N LEU A 302 -5.04 28.28 2.49
CA LEU A 302 -3.97 28.42 3.48
C LEU A 302 -4.53 28.52 4.90
N ASP A 303 -5.54 29.38 5.14
CA ASP A 303 -6.18 29.51 6.45
C ASP A 303 -6.76 28.18 6.95
N LYS A 304 -7.46 27.45 6.06
CA LYS A 304 -7.98 26.12 6.37
C LYS A 304 -6.89 25.15 6.79
N PHE A 305 -5.80 25.08 6.03
CA PHE A 305 -4.72 24.14 6.34
C PHE A 305 -3.88 24.61 7.54
N GLN A 306 -3.76 25.91 7.77
CA GLN A 306 -3.11 26.43 8.97
C GLN A 306 -3.87 25.94 10.23
N ALA A 307 -5.20 26.01 10.23
CA ALA A 307 -6.00 25.47 11.33
C ALA A 307 -5.77 23.96 11.56
N VAL A 308 -5.58 23.18 10.48
CA VAL A 308 -5.20 21.76 10.61
C VAL A 308 -3.81 21.62 11.23
N VAL A 309 -2.82 22.39 10.76
CA VAL A 309 -1.44 22.37 11.29
C VAL A 309 -1.40 22.75 12.76
N ASP A 310 -2.17 23.76 13.17
CA ASP A 310 -2.26 24.20 14.55
C ASP A 310 -2.85 23.13 15.47
N PHE A 311 -3.79 22.34 14.95
CA PHE A 311 -4.38 21.19 15.66
C PHE A 311 -3.41 20.02 15.85
N LEU A 312 -2.44 19.85 14.95
CA LEU A 312 -1.47 18.74 15.02
C LEU A 312 -0.60 18.87 16.28
N PRO A 313 -0.21 17.73 16.90
CA PRO A 313 0.65 17.75 18.10
C PRO A 313 2.02 18.38 17.79
N GLU A 314 2.68 18.90 18.83
CA GLU A 314 4.04 19.46 18.72
C GLU A 314 5.10 18.40 18.41
N LYS A 315 4.80 17.16 18.76
CA LYS A 315 5.70 16.02 18.56
C LYS A 315 4.90 14.85 17.99
N ASP A 316 5.47 14.20 17.00
CA ASP A 316 4.92 12.95 16.52
C ASP A 316 4.99 11.89 17.63
N ALA A 317 3.94 11.07 17.72
CA ALA A 317 3.90 9.97 18.67
C ALA A 317 5.06 8.99 18.37
N HIS A 318 5.66 8.47 19.44
CA HIS A 318 6.62 7.39 19.33
C HIS A 318 5.90 6.06 19.51
N PRO A 319 6.14 5.08 18.63
CA PRO A 319 5.61 3.75 18.86
C PRO A 319 6.12 3.21 20.20
N SER A 320 5.23 2.68 21.02
CA SER A 320 5.60 1.93 22.19
C SER A 320 6.32 0.66 21.75
N TYR A 321 7.60 0.56 21.99
CA TYR A 321 8.41 -0.59 21.62
C TYR A 321 9.15 -1.13 22.84
N THR A 322 8.84 -2.37 23.19
CA THR A 322 9.62 -3.10 24.18
C THR A 322 10.70 -3.89 23.43
N SER A 323 11.96 -3.59 23.67
CA SER A 323 13.07 -4.35 23.11
C SER A 323 12.94 -5.82 23.50
N ARG A 324 12.99 -6.71 22.50
CA ARG A 324 13.08 -8.15 22.69
C ARG A 324 14.47 -8.63 22.25
N ALA A 325 14.90 -9.76 22.78
CA ALA A 325 16.08 -10.43 22.25
C ALA A 325 15.89 -10.65 20.74
N ALA A 326 16.92 -10.36 19.94
CA ALA A 326 16.88 -10.55 18.49
C ALA A 326 16.53 -12.00 18.20
N ASN A 327 15.51 -12.21 17.36
CA ASN A 327 15.21 -13.55 16.87
C ASN A 327 16.35 -14.03 15.94
N PRO A 328 16.46 -15.34 15.69
CA PRO A 328 17.49 -15.86 14.76
C PRO A 328 17.43 -15.22 13.37
N TRP A 329 16.25 -14.81 12.90
CA TRP A 329 16.02 -14.15 11.62
C TRP A 329 16.28 -12.62 11.63
N ASP A 330 16.48 -12.01 12.80
CA ASP A 330 16.88 -10.60 12.94
C ASP A 330 18.40 -10.40 12.86
N ARG A 331 19.15 -11.49 12.76
CA ARG A 331 20.61 -11.44 12.64
C ARG A 331 20.98 -11.04 11.22
N LYS A 332 21.78 -9.98 11.10
CA LYS A 332 22.37 -9.51 9.84
C LYS A 332 23.45 -10.48 9.35
#